data_d6d8346a7346f9d20141d4303f8ad6ee
#
_entry.id   d6d8346a7346f9d20141d4303f8ad6ee
#
_cell.length_a   1.000
_cell.length_b   1.000
_cell.length_c   1.000
_cell.angle_alpha   90.00
_cell.angle_beta   90.00
_cell.angle_gamma   90.00
#
_symmetry.space_group_name_H-M   'P 1'
#
loop_
_entity.id
_entity.type
_entity.pdbx_description
1 polymer ?
#
loop_
_entity_poly.entity_id
_entity_poly.type
_entity_poly.pdbx_seq_one_letter_code
_entity_poly.pdbx_strand_id
1 'polypeptide(L)'
;CKAISSIRPEVDFIRVGSELSCDEAYRHHLIENELSLCTRRSEVAERIARCRIFVGTVASISGKPELFRLKRFDVAIIDEATQILEPQLLGILCARSENGENAVGKFILIGDHKQLPAVVLQNTEQSEIYDEGLRSAGLKNLKDSLFERLYRTLQTSSEDLFPDSASVSAPNHRSFDMLCKQGRMHPEVAHFANQAFYEGRLLPVGLPHQMEDNQDVQRMVFLPSE
;
A
#
# COMPACT_ATOMS: atom_id res chain seq x y z
N CYS A 1 8.70 -0.83 -11.23
CA CYS A 1 9.40 -1.47 -12.36
C CYS A 1 10.88 -1.69 -12.01
N LYS A 2 11.67 -0.63 -11.75
CA LYS A 2 13.11 -0.73 -11.49
C LYS A 2 13.49 -1.82 -10.46
N ALA A 3 12.80 -1.88 -9.32
CA ALA A 3 13.06 -2.87 -8.28
C ALA A 3 12.80 -4.31 -8.77
N ILE A 4 11.74 -4.55 -9.54
CA ILE A 4 11.43 -5.87 -10.10
C ILE A 4 12.56 -6.30 -11.03
N SER A 5 12.93 -5.44 -12.00
CA SER A 5 13.98 -5.74 -12.96
C SER A 5 15.36 -5.91 -12.33
N SER A 6 15.65 -5.23 -11.19
CA SER A 6 16.93 -5.38 -10.51
C SER A 6 17.03 -6.64 -9.66
N ILE A 7 15.91 -7.11 -9.06
CA ILE A 7 15.90 -8.31 -8.22
C ILE A 7 15.75 -9.58 -9.06
N ARG A 8 14.91 -9.52 -10.09
CA ARG A 8 14.56 -10.65 -10.97
C ARG A 8 14.40 -10.18 -12.41
N PRO A 9 15.50 -9.99 -13.17
CA PRO A 9 15.48 -9.51 -14.54
C PRO A 9 14.63 -10.39 -15.49
N GLU A 10 14.52 -11.68 -15.18
CA GLU A 10 13.77 -12.66 -15.96
C GLU A 10 12.26 -12.64 -15.72
N VAL A 11 11.80 -11.88 -14.74
CA VAL A 11 10.37 -11.85 -14.40
C VAL A 11 9.64 -10.86 -15.31
N ASP A 12 8.67 -11.42 -16.05
CA ASP A 12 7.77 -10.66 -16.89
C ASP A 12 6.71 -9.92 -16.05
N PHE A 13 6.47 -8.65 -16.39
CA PHE A 13 5.43 -7.84 -15.76
C PHE A 13 4.78 -6.89 -16.75
N ILE A 14 3.52 -6.54 -16.51
CA ILE A 14 2.79 -5.54 -17.29
C ILE A 14 2.58 -4.30 -16.42
N ARG A 15 2.90 -3.12 -16.98
CA ARG A 15 2.62 -1.85 -16.35
C ARG A 15 1.29 -1.29 -16.84
N VAL A 16 0.40 -0.96 -15.91
CA VAL A 16 -0.89 -0.30 -16.18
C VAL A 16 -0.75 1.18 -15.82
N GLY A 17 -0.85 2.06 -16.81
CA GLY A 17 -0.69 3.50 -16.59
C GLY A 17 -0.39 4.25 -17.88
N SER A 18 -0.21 5.58 -17.75
CA SER A 18 0.10 6.47 -18.89
C SER A 18 1.57 6.39 -19.28
N GLU A 19 1.83 6.51 -20.58
CA GLU A 19 3.17 6.65 -21.13
C GLU A 19 3.90 7.88 -20.58
N LEU A 20 3.18 8.99 -20.39
CA LEU A 20 3.74 10.24 -19.85
C LEU A 20 4.31 10.09 -18.43
N SER A 21 3.76 9.16 -17.64
CA SER A 21 4.22 8.87 -16.28
C SER A 21 5.15 7.66 -16.20
N CYS A 22 5.59 7.13 -17.35
CA CYS A 22 6.44 5.96 -17.44
C CYS A 22 7.86 6.34 -17.84
N ASP A 23 8.84 5.88 -17.07
CA ASP A 23 10.24 5.94 -17.47
C ASP A 23 10.43 5.23 -18.81
N GLU A 24 11.17 5.84 -19.71
CA GLU A 24 11.39 5.37 -21.09
C GLU A 24 11.90 3.93 -21.12
N ALA A 25 12.77 3.58 -20.20
CA ALA A 25 13.31 2.22 -20.07
C ALA A 25 12.25 1.14 -19.86
N TYR A 26 11.06 1.50 -19.37
CA TYR A 26 9.96 0.57 -19.04
C TYR A 26 8.70 0.77 -19.88
N ARG A 27 8.73 1.63 -20.91
CA ARG A 27 7.57 1.86 -21.80
C ARG A 27 7.13 0.62 -22.54
N HIS A 28 8.05 -0.26 -22.89
CA HIS A 28 7.73 -1.52 -23.56
C HIS A 28 6.86 -2.46 -22.69
N HIS A 29 6.87 -2.31 -21.35
CA HIS A 29 5.99 -3.03 -20.44
C HIS A 29 4.60 -2.42 -20.29
N LEU A 30 4.32 -1.25 -20.89
CA LEU A 30 2.99 -0.67 -20.83
C LEU A 30 1.98 -1.61 -21.48
N ILE A 31 0.82 -1.76 -20.85
CA ILE A 31 -0.23 -2.67 -21.31
C ILE A 31 -0.63 -2.39 -22.77
N GLU A 32 -0.71 -1.12 -23.15
CA GLU A 32 -1.03 -0.70 -24.51
C GLU A 32 0.03 -1.20 -25.52
N ASN A 33 1.31 -1.09 -25.18
CA ASN A 33 2.41 -1.52 -26.03
C ASN A 33 2.49 -3.05 -26.09
N GLU A 34 2.34 -3.73 -24.96
CA GLU A 34 2.29 -5.18 -24.89
C GLU A 34 1.14 -5.78 -25.73
N LEU A 35 -0.03 -5.16 -25.66
CA LEU A 35 -1.22 -5.63 -26.39
C LEU A 35 -1.24 -5.18 -27.85
N SER A 36 -0.47 -4.16 -28.25
CA SER A 36 -0.34 -3.75 -29.64
C SER A 36 0.25 -4.84 -30.55
N LEU A 37 0.96 -5.78 -29.96
CA LEU A 37 1.53 -6.95 -30.66
C LEU A 37 0.50 -8.06 -30.92
N CYS A 38 -0.67 -7.99 -30.26
CA CYS A 38 -1.74 -8.97 -30.39
C CYS A 38 -2.69 -8.56 -31.54
N THR A 39 -2.96 -9.48 -32.41
CA THR A 39 -3.87 -9.26 -33.55
C THR A 39 -5.30 -9.79 -33.29
N ARG A 40 -5.41 -10.74 -32.37
CA ARG A 40 -6.68 -11.40 -32.01
C ARG A 40 -7.01 -11.22 -30.55
N ARG A 41 -8.30 -11.20 -30.21
CA ARG A 41 -8.78 -11.13 -28.83
C ARG A 41 -8.28 -12.28 -27.94
N SER A 42 -8.15 -13.48 -28.53
CA SER A 42 -7.59 -14.65 -27.83
C SER A 42 -6.14 -14.44 -27.41
N GLU A 43 -5.33 -13.80 -28.24
CA GLU A 43 -3.93 -13.48 -27.94
C GLU A 43 -3.81 -12.46 -26.81
N VAL A 44 -4.71 -11.46 -26.78
CA VAL A 44 -4.81 -10.51 -25.67
C VAL A 44 -5.13 -11.22 -24.36
N ALA A 45 -6.14 -12.07 -24.36
CA ALA A 45 -6.55 -12.83 -23.17
C ALA A 45 -5.42 -13.75 -22.69
N GLU A 46 -4.73 -14.44 -23.61
CA GLU A 46 -3.61 -15.31 -23.29
C GLU A 46 -2.42 -14.51 -22.73
N ARG A 47 -2.08 -13.37 -23.31
CA ARG A 47 -0.99 -12.49 -22.81
C ARG A 47 -1.27 -12.01 -21.39
N ILE A 48 -2.50 -11.58 -21.10
CA ILE A 48 -2.91 -11.14 -19.78
C ILE A 48 -2.91 -12.32 -18.81
N ALA A 49 -3.47 -13.46 -19.17
CA ALA A 49 -3.52 -14.64 -18.32
C ALA A 49 -2.12 -15.17 -17.94
N ARG A 50 -1.17 -15.13 -18.88
CA ARG A 50 0.20 -15.62 -18.69
C ARG A 50 1.05 -14.70 -17.81
N CYS A 51 0.87 -13.38 -17.88
CA CYS A 51 1.65 -12.45 -17.09
C CYS A 51 1.25 -12.55 -15.61
N ARG A 52 2.25 -12.71 -14.75
CA ARG A 52 2.03 -12.92 -13.31
C ARG A 52 1.98 -11.64 -12.50
N ILE A 53 2.65 -10.57 -12.95
CA ILE A 53 2.81 -9.33 -12.21
C ILE A 53 2.24 -8.17 -13.01
N PHE A 54 1.34 -7.42 -12.36
CA PHE A 54 0.81 -6.17 -12.89
C PHE A 54 1.18 -5.04 -11.93
N VAL A 55 1.67 -3.94 -12.47
CA VAL A 55 2.12 -2.77 -11.70
C VAL A 55 1.40 -1.53 -12.21
N GLY A 56 0.81 -0.76 -11.32
CA GLY A 56 0.12 0.48 -11.69
C GLY A 56 -0.33 1.26 -10.47
N THR A 57 -0.83 2.46 -10.69
CA THR A 57 -1.53 3.19 -9.64
C THR A 57 -2.91 2.60 -9.41
N VAL A 58 -3.47 2.82 -8.22
CA VAL A 58 -4.85 2.41 -7.91
C VAL A 58 -5.83 2.92 -8.96
N ALA A 59 -5.74 4.20 -9.33
CA ALA A 59 -6.62 4.80 -10.33
C ALA A 59 -6.47 4.13 -11.71
N SER A 60 -5.25 3.83 -12.15
CA SER A 60 -5.00 3.20 -13.44
C SER A 60 -5.55 1.78 -13.50
N ILE A 61 -5.39 1.01 -12.43
CA ILE A 61 -5.87 -0.38 -12.35
C ILE A 61 -7.39 -0.42 -12.19
N SER A 62 -7.96 0.42 -11.32
CA SER A 62 -9.43 0.54 -11.15
C SER A 62 -10.13 0.97 -12.44
N GLY A 63 -9.46 1.76 -13.28
CA GLY A 63 -9.98 2.20 -14.58
C GLY A 63 -9.98 1.13 -15.67
N LYS A 64 -9.48 -0.08 -15.40
CA LYS A 64 -9.42 -1.18 -16.37
C LYS A 64 -10.13 -2.44 -15.82
N PRO A 65 -11.47 -2.41 -15.65
CA PRO A 65 -12.22 -3.55 -15.10
C PRO A 65 -12.11 -4.82 -15.95
N GLU A 66 -11.77 -4.69 -17.23
CA GLU A 66 -11.55 -5.82 -18.15
C GLU A 66 -10.40 -6.72 -17.69
N LEU A 67 -9.38 -6.18 -17.03
CA LEU A 67 -8.28 -6.99 -16.48
C LEU A 67 -8.79 -8.03 -15.50
N PHE A 68 -9.73 -7.62 -14.63
CA PHE A 68 -10.32 -8.49 -13.61
C PHE A 68 -11.27 -9.53 -14.18
N ARG A 69 -11.85 -9.28 -15.37
CA ARG A 69 -12.64 -10.27 -16.10
C ARG A 69 -11.77 -11.32 -16.77
N LEU A 70 -10.63 -10.91 -17.31
CA LEU A 70 -9.72 -11.78 -18.03
C LEU A 70 -8.79 -12.57 -17.12
N LYS A 71 -8.54 -12.08 -15.90
CA LYS A 71 -7.60 -12.71 -14.96
C LYS A 71 -8.04 -12.54 -13.52
N ARG A 72 -7.97 -13.64 -12.77
CA ARG A 72 -8.00 -13.61 -11.31
C ARG A 72 -6.60 -13.40 -10.76
N PHE A 73 -6.47 -12.53 -9.77
CA PHE A 73 -5.23 -12.25 -9.07
C PHE A 73 -5.23 -12.93 -7.71
N ASP A 74 -4.17 -13.65 -7.38
CA ASP A 74 -4.04 -14.28 -6.07
C ASP A 74 -3.87 -13.26 -4.96
N VAL A 75 -3.07 -12.21 -5.23
CA VAL A 75 -2.72 -11.17 -4.26
C VAL A 75 -2.68 -9.81 -4.92
N ALA A 76 -3.28 -8.81 -4.28
CA ALA A 76 -3.05 -7.39 -4.55
C ALA A 76 -2.25 -6.79 -3.40
N ILE A 77 -1.12 -6.16 -3.71
CA ILE A 77 -0.27 -5.44 -2.76
C ILE A 77 -0.48 -3.95 -3.02
N ILE A 78 -0.95 -3.23 -2.01
CA ILE A 78 -1.23 -1.80 -2.07
C ILE A 78 -0.26 -1.09 -1.14
N ASP A 79 0.68 -0.39 -1.73
CA ASP A 79 1.68 0.39 -1.02
C ASP A 79 1.16 1.81 -0.74
N GLU A 80 1.64 2.44 0.33
CA GLU A 80 1.16 3.75 0.83
C GLU A 80 -0.38 3.77 1.03
N ALA A 81 -0.94 2.67 1.52
CA ALA A 81 -2.39 2.49 1.64
C ALA A 81 -3.07 3.48 2.60
N THR A 82 -2.33 4.12 3.49
CA THR A 82 -2.81 5.20 4.35
C THR A 82 -3.07 6.50 3.61
N GLN A 83 -2.46 6.68 2.43
CA GLN A 83 -2.65 7.86 1.57
C GLN A 83 -3.77 7.68 0.54
N ILE A 84 -4.49 6.55 0.59
CA ILE A 84 -5.56 6.22 -0.35
C ILE A 84 -6.88 6.17 0.40
N LEU A 85 -7.83 7.04 0.03
CA LEU A 85 -9.16 7.02 0.62
C LEU A 85 -9.88 5.72 0.27
N GLU A 86 -10.66 5.17 1.21
CA GLU A 86 -11.34 3.89 1.01
C GLU A 86 -12.18 3.83 -0.27
N PRO A 87 -12.96 4.87 -0.65
CA PRO A 87 -13.72 4.85 -1.90
C PRO A 87 -12.87 4.66 -3.16
N GLN A 88 -11.62 5.10 -3.16
CA GLN A 88 -10.72 4.96 -4.30
C GLN A 88 -10.29 3.50 -4.54
N LEU A 89 -10.36 2.66 -3.50
CA LEU A 89 -10.02 1.23 -3.58
C LEU A 89 -11.18 0.35 -4.06
N LEU A 90 -12.42 0.84 -4.05
CA LEU A 90 -13.62 0.03 -4.35
C LEU A 90 -13.55 -0.65 -5.71
N GLY A 91 -12.97 0.01 -6.72
CA GLY A 91 -12.80 -0.57 -8.06
C GLY A 91 -11.94 -1.84 -8.08
N ILE A 92 -11.04 -2.00 -7.10
CA ILE A 92 -10.19 -3.20 -6.96
C ILE A 92 -10.80 -4.17 -5.94
N LEU A 93 -11.26 -3.66 -4.80
CA LEU A 93 -11.84 -4.48 -3.72
C LEU A 93 -13.08 -5.24 -4.17
N CYS A 94 -13.94 -4.58 -4.95
CA CYS A 94 -15.20 -5.14 -5.44
C CYS A 94 -15.08 -5.76 -6.84
N ALA A 95 -13.88 -5.84 -7.40
CA ALA A 95 -13.66 -6.39 -8.73
C ALA A 95 -14.13 -7.84 -8.82
N ARG A 96 -14.84 -8.16 -9.91
CA ARG A 96 -15.38 -9.49 -10.17
C ARG A 96 -14.79 -10.09 -11.43
N SER A 97 -14.53 -11.39 -11.38
CA SER A 97 -14.18 -12.19 -12.55
C SER A 97 -15.41 -12.35 -13.48
N GLU A 98 -15.20 -12.90 -14.65
CA GLU A 98 -16.28 -13.20 -15.59
C GLU A 98 -17.37 -14.09 -14.97
N ASN A 99 -17.00 -15.00 -14.07
CA ASN A 99 -17.91 -15.89 -13.35
C ASN A 99 -18.61 -15.25 -12.14
N GLY A 100 -18.39 -13.94 -11.89
CA GLY A 100 -18.98 -13.23 -10.74
C GLY A 100 -18.27 -13.45 -9.41
N GLU A 101 -17.20 -14.25 -9.38
CA GLU A 101 -16.37 -14.45 -8.19
C GLU A 101 -15.45 -13.25 -7.92
N ASN A 102 -14.88 -13.18 -6.71
CA ASN A 102 -13.87 -12.17 -6.38
C ASN A 102 -12.68 -12.32 -7.30
N ALA A 103 -12.35 -11.24 -8.01
CA ALA A 103 -11.21 -11.22 -8.92
C ALA A 103 -9.85 -11.14 -8.21
N VAL A 104 -9.85 -10.77 -6.93
CA VAL A 104 -8.64 -10.72 -6.09
C VAL A 104 -8.84 -11.61 -4.88
N GLY A 105 -7.91 -12.53 -4.65
CA GLY A 105 -8.01 -13.52 -3.57
C GLY A 105 -7.58 -12.98 -2.21
N LYS A 106 -6.55 -12.14 -2.15
CA LYS A 106 -5.97 -11.58 -0.92
C LYS A 106 -5.48 -10.16 -1.15
N PHE A 107 -5.63 -9.33 -0.12
CA PHE A 107 -5.07 -7.98 -0.09
C PHE A 107 -3.97 -7.88 0.97
N ILE A 108 -2.87 -7.21 0.61
CA ILE A 108 -1.80 -6.80 1.52
C ILE A 108 -1.75 -5.28 1.44
N LEU A 109 -2.08 -4.62 2.54
CA LEU A 109 -2.03 -3.16 2.66
C LEU A 109 -0.73 -2.79 3.40
N ILE A 110 0.09 -1.98 2.78
CA ILE A 110 1.33 -1.46 3.35
C ILE A 110 1.12 0.05 3.54
N GLY A 111 1.43 0.56 4.73
CA GLY A 111 1.24 1.97 5.02
C GLY A 111 1.67 2.32 6.43
N ASP A 112 1.68 3.60 6.73
CA ASP A 112 2.06 4.13 8.02
C ASP A 112 1.08 5.24 8.44
N HIS A 113 0.18 4.91 9.37
CA HIS A 113 -0.83 5.82 9.87
C HIS A 113 -0.28 6.94 10.79
N LYS A 114 1.02 6.92 11.08
CA LYS A 114 1.72 7.98 11.82
C LYS A 114 2.33 9.03 10.87
N GLN A 115 2.35 8.75 9.57
CA GLN A 115 2.76 9.70 8.53
C GLN A 115 1.57 10.50 8.01
N LEU A 116 1.79 11.29 6.93
CA LEU A 116 0.76 12.14 6.36
C LEU A 116 -0.43 11.31 5.86
N PRO A 117 -1.66 11.70 6.21
CA PRO A 117 -2.86 11.04 5.73
C PRO A 117 -3.15 11.35 4.26
N ALA A 118 -4.16 10.69 3.71
CA ALA A 118 -4.69 10.99 2.39
C ALA A 118 -5.15 12.45 2.28
N VAL A 119 -4.99 13.04 1.09
CA VAL A 119 -5.52 14.38 0.80
C VAL A 119 -7.03 14.31 0.66
N VAL A 120 -7.73 15.05 1.50
CA VAL A 120 -9.20 15.14 1.54
C VAL A 120 -9.64 16.50 1.04
N LEU A 121 -10.42 16.52 -0.04
CA LEU A 121 -10.97 17.75 -0.61
C LEU A 121 -12.35 18.12 -0.04
N GLN A 122 -13.11 17.12 0.45
CA GLN A 122 -14.41 17.32 1.04
C GLN A 122 -14.32 17.91 2.45
N ASN A 123 -15.30 18.70 2.83
CA ASN A 123 -15.46 19.13 4.21
C ASN A 123 -15.98 17.98 5.11
N THR A 124 -16.01 18.20 6.43
CA THR A 124 -16.39 17.18 7.39
C THR A 124 -17.83 16.70 7.17
N GLU A 125 -18.77 17.61 6.96
CA GLU A 125 -20.19 17.28 6.76
C GLU A 125 -20.44 16.43 5.50
N GLN A 126 -19.72 16.72 4.40
CA GLN A 126 -19.81 15.96 3.16
C GLN A 126 -19.20 14.56 3.24
N SER A 127 -18.37 14.35 4.24
CA SER A 127 -17.62 13.10 4.40
C SER A 127 -18.27 12.16 5.41
N GLU A 128 -19.18 12.64 6.25
CA GLU A 128 -19.83 11.82 7.28
C GLU A 128 -20.81 10.82 6.67
N ILE A 129 -20.87 9.65 7.28
CA ILE A 129 -21.79 8.57 6.91
C ILE A 129 -22.87 8.47 7.98
N TYR A 130 -24.11 8.54 7.54
CA TYR A 130 -25.29 8.47 8.40
C TYR A 130 -25.97 7.09 8.36
N ASP A 131 -25.65 6.23 7.40
CA ASP A 131 -26.16 4.87 7.30
C ASP A 131 -25.68 4.02 8.47
N GLU A 132 -26.62 3.47 9.24
CA GLU A 132 -26.32 2.68 10.44
C GLU A 132 -25.59 1.38 10.12
N GLY A 133 -25.89 0.75 8.98
CA GLY A 133 -25.25 -0.48 8.55
C GLY A 133 -23.75 -0.25 8.24
N LEU A 134 -23.44 0.84 7.54
CA LEU A 134 -22.06 1.21 7.25
C LEU A 134 -21.31 1.64 8.51
N ARG A 135 -21.96 2.37 9.42
CA ARG A 135 -21.38 2.77 10.72
C ARG A 135 -21.08 1.56 11.60
N SER A 136 -21.97 0.58 11.64
CA SER A 136 -21.76 -0.67 12.39
C SER A 136 -20.61 -1.50 11.83
N ALA A 137 -20.36 -1.42 10.51
CA ALA A 137 -19.19 -2.00 9.84
C ALA A 137 -17.88 -1.18 10.07
N GLY A 138 -17.93 -0.13 10.92
CA GLY A 138 -16.77 0.71 11.25
C GLY A 138 -16.51 1.87 10.30
N LEU A 139 -17.32 2.04 9.23
CA LEU A 139 -17.18 3.13 8.28
C LEU A 139 -17.94 4.37 8.80
N LYS A 140 -17.22 5.29 9.42
CA LYS A 140 -17.81 6.48 10.05
C LYS A 140 -17.78 7.71 9.14
N ASN A 141 -16.80 7.78 8.26
CA ASN A 141 -16.61 8.87 7.30
C ASN A 141 -15.84 8.39 6.06
N LEU A 142 -15.87 9.18 4.98
CA LEU A 142 -15.15 8.90 3.73
C LEU A 142 -13.75 9.50 3.66
N LYS A 143 -13.26 10.11 4.75
CA LYS A 143 -11.92 10.70 4.87
C LYS A 143 -10.87 9.68 5.30
N ASP A 144 -11.32 8.61 5.92
CA ASP A 144 -10.41 7.58 6.42
C ASP A 144 -9.91 6.69 5.27
N SER A 145 -8.68 6.24 5.39
CA SER A 145 -8.19 5.16 4.55
C SER A 145 -8.75 3.82 5.04
N LEU A 146 -8.88 2.87 4.13
CA LEU A 146 -9.22 1.49 4.49
C LEU A 146 -8.20 0.91 5.49
N PHE A 147 -6.91 1.26 5.31
CA PHE A 147 -5.83 0.82 6.20
C PHE A 147 -6.11 1.23 7.65
N GLU A 148 -6.38 2.52 7.91
CA GLU A 148 -6.65 3.01 9.27
C GLU A 148 -7.91 2.42 9.86
N ARG A 149 -8.98 2.28 9.06
CA ARG A 149 -10.21 1.67 9.53
C ARG A 149 -10.00 0.21 9.97
N LEU A 150 -9.35 -0.59 9.13
CA LEU A 150 -9.04 -1.99 9.46
C LEU A 150 -8.08 -2.10 10.65
N TYR A 151 -7.06 -1.26 10.70
CA TYR A 151 -6.11 -1.23 11.82
C TYR A 151 -6.83 -0.97 13.15
N ARG A 152 -7.69 0.05 13.22
CA ARG A 152 -8.52 0.34 14.40
C ARG A 152 -9.44 -0.83 14.79
N THR A 153 -10.11 -1.42 13.80
CA THR A 153 -11.01 -2.55 14.04
C THR A 153 -10.27 -3.77 14.62
N LEU A 154 -9.09 -4.07 14.08
CA LEU A 154 -8.28 -5.19 14.55
C LEU A 154 -7.69 -4.97 15.94
N GLN A 155 -7.34 -3.72 16.30
CA GLN A 155 -6.90 -3.40 17.65
C GLN A 155 -8.04 -3.61 18.67
N THR A 156 -9.21 -3.04 18.42
CA THR A 156 -10.37 -3.16 19.32
C THR A 156 -10.77 -4.63 19.52
N SER A 157 -10.82 -5.41 18.42
CA SER A 157 -11.14 -6.83 18.52
C SER A 157 -10.13 -7.64 19.33
N SER A 158 -8.87 -7.20 19.37
CA SER A 158 -7.82 -7.88 20.15
C SER A 158 -7.95 -7.59 21.65
N GLU A 159 -8.38 -6.40 22.02
CA GLU A 159 -8.60 -6.01 23.43
C GLU A 159 -9.85 -6.67 24.01
N ASP A 160 -10.93 -6.78 23.24
CA ASP A 160 -12.18 -7.39 23.68
C ASP A 160 -12.10 -8.92 23.84
N LEU A 161 -11.24 -9.59 23.07
CA LEU A 161 -11.11 -11.04 23.09
C LEU A 161 -10.18 -11.56 24.19
N PHE A 162 -9.27 -10.73 24.71
CA PHE A 162 -8.26 -11.14 25.70
C PHE A 162 -7.96 -10.07 26.74
N PRO A 163 -8.90 -9.76 27.68
CA PRO A 163 -8.69 -8.72 28.69
C PRO A 163 -7.59 -9.05 29.71
N ASP A 164 -7.17 -10.32 29.83
CA ASP A 164 -6.23 -10.79 30.88
C ASP A 164 -4.92 -11.41 30.36
N SER A 165 -4.59 -11.33 29.07
CA SER A 165 -3.39 -11.99 28.57
C SER A 165 -2.14 -11.09 28.51
N ALA A 166 -1.65 -10.67 29.68
CA ALA A 166 -0.30 -10.11 29.83
C ALA A 166 0.82 -11.18 29.71
N SER A 167 0.47 -12.44 29.52
CA SER A 167 1.44 -13.53 29.45
C SER A 167 0.80 -14.78 28.85
N VAL A 168 0.90 -14.96 27.57
CA VAL A 168 1.14 -16.26 26.92
C VAL A 168 1.24 -16.02 25.40
N SER A 169 2.25 -16.57 24.78
CA SER A 169 2.43 -16.65 23.31
C SER A 169 1.24 -17.32 22.65
N ALA A 170 0.17 -16.54 22.37
CA ALA A 170 -0.90 -17.02 21.51
C ALA A 170 -0.38 -17.21 20.10
N PRO A 171 -0.78 -18.26 19.37
CA PRO A 171 -0.33 -18.48 17.99
C PRO A 171 -0.75 -17.28 17.13
N ASN A 172 0.21 -16.75 16.40
CA ASN A 172 0.15 -15.55 15.58
C ASN A 172 -0.97 -15.58 14.54
N HIS A 173 -2.19 -15.21 14.92
CA HIS A 173 -3.25 -14.80 14.00
C HIS A 173 -3.35 -13.27 13.94
N ARG A 174 -2.21 -12.57 13.97
CA ARG A 174 -2.22 -11.12 13.75
C ARG A 174 -2.41 -10.85 12.27
N SER A 175 -3.52 -10.21 11.93
CA SER A 175 -3.79 -9.73 10.57
C SER A 175 -2.96 -8.47 10.25
N PHE A 176 -2.20 -7.95 11.19
CA PHE A 176 -1.28 -6.82 11.00
C PHE A 176 0.05 -7.04 11.74
N ASP A 177 1.10 -6.44 11.21
CA ASP A 177 2.43 -6.43 11.81
C ASP A 177 3.13 -5.11 11.53
N MET A 178 4.17 -4.80 12.30
CA MET A 178 4.97 -3.58 12.16
C MET A 178 6.39 -3.92 11.73
N LEU A 179 6.83 -3.31 10.63
CA LEU A 179 8.23 -3.36 10.20
C LEU A 179 9.07 -2.42 11.08
N CYS A 180 9.92 -2.99 11.93
CA CYS A 180 10.73 -2.22 12.88
C CYS A 180 12.11 -1.80 12.33
N LYS A 181 12.53 -2.31 11.17
CA LYS A 181 13.83 -1.97 10.58
C LYS A 181 13.68 -0.89 9.52
N GLN A 182 14.39 0.22 9.69
CA GLN A 182 14.41 1.32 8.72
C GLN A 182 15.80 1.47 8.10
N GLY A 183 15.86 1.73 6.79
CA GLY A 183 17.12 1.93 6.03
C GLY A 183 17.26 3.35 5.47
N ARG A 184 16.38 4.27 5.83
CA ARG A 184 16.32 5.61 5.21
C ARG A 184 17.13 6.65 5.95
N MET A 185 16.98 6.73 7.27
CA MET A 185 17.52 7.83 8.07
C MET A 185 18.65 7.36 8.99
N HIS A 186 19.60 8.27 9.25
CA HIS A 186 20.56 8.10 10.32
C HIS A 186 19.83 7.99 11.67
N PRO A 187 20.32 7.17 12.65
CA PRO A 187 19.64 6.99 13.94
C PRO A 187 19.37 8.29 14.68
N GLU A 188 20.29 9.25 14.69
CA GLU A 188 20.10 10.55 15.35
C GLU A 188 18.98 11.37 14.73
N VAL A 189 18.87 11.37 13.37
CA VAL A 189 17.77 12.04 12.65
C VAL A 189 16.44 11.36 12.93
N ALA A 190 16.43 10.04 13.01
CA ALA A 190 15.25 9.25 13.29
C ALA A 190 14.83 9.30 14.77
N HIS A 191 15.70 9.71 15.68
CA HIS A 191 15.51 9.59 17.13
C HIS A 191 14.20 10.21 17.61
N PHE A 192 13.97 11.48 17.26
CA PHE A 192 12.75 12.17 17.69
C PHE A 192 11.49 11.45 17.17
N ALA A 193 11.42 11.15 15.88
CA ALA A 193 10.27 10.48 15.29
C ALA A 193 10.08 9.08 15.90
N ASN A 194 11.16 8.36 16.15
CA ASN A 194 11.12 7.04 16.74
C ASN A 194 10.53 7.07 18.17
N GLN A 195 10.94 8.02 18.98
CA GLN A 195 10.40 8.16 20.36
C GLN A 195 8.96 8.67 20.36
N ALA A 196 8.67 9.69 19.54
CA ALA A 196 7.36 10.35 19.57
C ALA A 196 6.23 9.51 18.94
N PHE A 197 6.52 8.69 17.93
CA PHE A 197 5.49 8.02 17.13
C PHE A 197 5.62 6.50 17.09
N TYR A 198 6.80 5.94 17.32
CA TYR A 198 7.07 4.50 17.15
C TYR A 198 7.56 3.80 18.40
N GLU A 199 7.40 4.44 19.59
CA GLU A 199 7.71 3.85 20.90
C GLU A 199 9.17 3.35 21.02
N GLY A 200 10.11 3.97 20.29
CA GLY A 200 11.51 3.57 20.26
C GLY A 200 11.78 2.26 19.49
N ARG A 201 10.80 1.71 18.77
CA ARG A 201 10.89 0.39 18.14
C ARG A 201 11.61 0.37 16.79
N LEU A 202 11.89 1.53 16.19
CA LEU A 202 12.58 1.59 14.91
C LEU A 202 14.09 1.38 15.10
N LEU A 203 14.63 0.40 14.39
CA LEU A 203 16.05 0.04 14.39
C LEU A 203 16.67 0.32 13.02
N PRO A 204 17.90 0.85 12.95
CA PRO A 204 18.60 0.97 11.69
C PRO A 204 18.97 -0.42 11.14
N VAL A 205 19.03 -0.57 9.83
CA VAL A 205 19.51 -1.80 9.17
C VAL A 205 21.03 -1.84 9.04
N GLY A 206 21.74 -0.77 9.42
CA GLY A 206 23.21 -0.69 9.37
C GLY A 206 23.79 -0.40 8.00
N LEU A 207 23.05 0.34 7.17
CA LEU A 207 23.58 0.83 5.90
C LEU A 207 24.69 1.88 6.12
N PRO A 208 25.67 2.03 5.19
CA PRO A 208 26.81 2.94 5.38
C PRO A 208 26.39 4.34 5.85
N HIS A 209 25.42 4.97 5.18
CA HIS A 209 24.92 6.31 5.54
C HIS A 209 24.21 6.39 6.90
N GLN A 210 23.90 5.27 7.52
CA GLN A 210 23.32 5.19 8.87
C GLN A 210 24.40 5.03 9.96
N MET A 211 25.62 4.65 9.57
CA MET A 211 26.73 4.33 10.48
C MET A 211 27.84 5.37 10.40
N GLU A 212 27.79 6.28 9.45
CA GLU A 212 28.76 7.37 9.32
C GLU A 212 28.53 8.41 10.42
N ASP A 213 29.55 8.67 11.23
CA ASP A 213 29.58 9.81 12.16
C ASP A 213 29.62 11.10 11.34
N ASN A 214 28.44 11.61 11.03
CA ASN A 214 28.31 12.81 10.23
C ASN A 214 28.59 14.04 11.12
N GLN A 215 29.86 14.45 11.22
CA GLN A 215 30.28 15.64 11.98
C GLN A 215 29.51 16.90 11.51
N ASP A 216 28.98 16.90 10.28
CA ASP A 216 28.18 18.00 9.76
C ASP A 216 26.74 18.02 10.34
N VAL A 217 26.18 16.89 10.78
CA VAL A 217 24.88 16.84 11.47
C VAL A 217 24.97 17.47 12.86
N GLN A 218 26.12 17.35 13.55
CA GLN A 218 26.34 18.00 14.84
C GLN A 218 26.42 19.54 14.74
N ARG A 219 26.63 20.10 13.54
CA ARG A 219 26.63 21.55 13.30
C ARG A 219 25.23 22.12 12.98
N MET A 220 24.23 21.29 12.76
CA MET A 220 22.83 21.72 12.66
C MET A 220 22.15 21.83 14.04
N VAL A 221 22.90 22.20 15.05
CA VAL A 221 22.30 22.62 16.32
C VAL A 221 21.66 23.97 16.09
N PHE A 222 20.34 24.01 16.26
CA PHE A 222 19.53 25.21 16.26
C PHE A 222 20.26 26.37 16.92
N LEU A 223 20.60 27.39 16.14
CA LEU A 223 20.93 28.68 16.70
C LEU A 223 19.63 29.24 17.29
N PRO A 224 19.57 29.56 18.59
CA PRO A 224 18.42 30.24 19.13
C PRO A 224 18.27 31.55 18.37
N SER A 225 17.09 31.82 17.84
CA SER A 225 16.72 33.12 17.30
C SER A 225 16.83 34.16 18.42
N GLU A 226 17.71 35.13 18.25
CA GLU A 226 17.75 36.34 19.07
C GLU A 226 16.44 37.12 18.91
#